data_d8f5dad6cb133374ce34dba2239b75a8
#
_entry.id   d8f5dad6cb133374ce34dba2239b75a8
#
_cell.length_a   1.000
_cell.length_b   1.000
_cell.length_c   1.000
_cell.angle_alpha   90.00
_cell.angle_beta   90.00
_cell.angle_gamma   90.00
#
_symmetry.space_group_name_H-M   'P 1'
#
loop_
_entity.id
_entity.type
_entity.pdbx_description
1 polymer ?
#
loop_
_entity_poly.entity_id
_entity_poly.type
_entity_poly.pdbx_seq_one_letter_code
_entity_poly.pdbx_strand_id
1 'polypeptide(L)'
;MKQTKKQRNLILGLLGCLCFGAGDWLMMYADPTFEGNIKWLTLGTAAIPQWRYNLAMLLAFPGVILYGTALFAVQEYITDEKKKKVYHYLNAFGLTPWIALHLIYVVILSLFAWLNNNGFRDDALLICESLFGNFAWLIPVSEGIMLPVFIYWFYVQITGNTVFKKEMAFTNVLLIFGILKVISMLMPQSAFRIAFTNGLMSESMIIWFLLVYLEIGRKYGSKDDR
;
A
#
# COMPACT_ATOMS: atom_id res chain seq x y z
N MET A 1 24.63 18.15 1.56
CA MET A 1 23.74 17.99 2.73
C MET A 1 22.23 18.07 2.43
N LYS A 2 21.73 18.98 1.59
CA LYS A 2 20.28 19.01 1.21
C LYS A 2 19.81 17.75 0.47
N GLN A 3 20.69 17.16 -0.29
CA GLN A 3 20.42 15.97 -1.11
C GLN A 3 20.25 14.70 -0.28
N THR A 4 21.08 14.52 0.73
CA THR A 4 20.97 13.41 1.69
C THR A 4 19.62 13.39 2.44
N LYS A 5 19.00 14.55 2.71
CA LYS A 5 17.69 14.62 3.35
C LYS A 5 16.57 14.09 2.45
N LYS A 6 16.57 14.45 1.16
CA LYS A 6 15.57 13.98 0.18
C LYS A 6 15.68 12.48 -0.07
N GLN A 7 16.89 11.97 -0.25
CA GLN A 7 17.14 10.53 -0.39
C GLN A 7 16.75 9.76 0.87
N ARG A 8 17.05 10.30 2.06
CA ARG A 8 16.64 9.69 3.33
C ARG A 8 15.12 9.53 3.43
N ASN A 9 14.33 10.52 3.01
CA ASN A 9 12.89 10.43 3.05
C ASN A 9 12.34 9.34 2.10
N LEU A 10 12.99 9.11 0.95
CA LEU A 10 12.64 8.00 0.06
C LEU A 10 12.96 6.64 0.69
N ILE A 11 14.09 6.52 1.40
CA ILE A 11 14.43 5.30 2.17
C ILE A 11 13.40 5.05 3.27
N LEU A 12 12.99 6.10 3.99
CA LEU A 12 11.93 5.99 5.00
C LEU A 12 10.61 5.51 4.37
N GLY A 13 10.27 6.02 3.18
CA GLY A 13 9.12 5.54 2.42
C GLY A 13 9.21 4.06 2.05
N LEU A 14 10.38 3.64 1.58
CA LEU A 14 10.65 2.24 1.25
C LEU A 14 10.49 1.35 2.49
N LEU A 15 11.07 1.74 3.61
CA LEU A 15 10.93 1.02 4.88
C LEU A 15 9.47 1.01 5.35
N GLY A 16 8.74 2.12 5.19
CA GLY A 16 7.31 2.21 5.49
C GLY A 16 6.49 1.22 4.68
N CYS A 17 6.74 1.14 3.37
CA CYS A 17 6.05 0.19 2.49
C CYS A 17 6.43 -1.27 2.80
N LEU A 18 7.67 -1.53 3.19
CA LEU A 18 8.10 -2.87 3.64
C LEU A 18 7.39 -3.27 4.93
N CYS A 19 7.28 -2.38 5.91
CA CYS A 19 6.54 -2.64 7.15
C CYS A 19 5.05 -2.90 6.86
N PHE A 20 4.43 -2.09 6.02
CA PHE A 20 3.03 -2.24 5.66
C PHE A 20 2.78 -3.53 4.87
N GLY A 21 3.59 -3.80 3.85
CA GLY A 21 3.51 -5.04 3.08
C GLY A 21 3.76 -6.29 3.91
N ALA A 22 4.72 -6.26 4.86
CA ALA A 22 4.90 -7.35 5.82
C ALA A 22 3.64 -7.58 6.68
N GLY A 23 2.93 -6.51 7.06
CA GLY A 23 1.63 -6.60 7.71
C GLY A 23 0.59 -7.31 6.86
N ASP A 24 0.47 -6.95 5.58
CA ASP A 24 -0.44 -7.60 4.62
C ASP A 24 -0.12 -9.10 4.51
N TRP A 25 1.15 -9.46 4.39
CA TRP A 25 1.57 -10.87 4.33
C TRP A 25 1.31 -11.63 5.63
N LEU A 26 1.53 -11.02 6.78
CA LEU A 26 1.19 -11.62 8.07
C LEU A 26 -0.28 -11.96 8.20
N MET A 27 -1.16 -11.12 7.67
CA MET A 27 -2.61 -11.31 7.73
C MET A 27 -3.14 -12.26 6.65
N MET A 28 -2.48 -12.33 5.49
CA MET A 28 -3.05 -12.98 4.31
C MET A 28 -2.29 -14.22 3.82
N TYR A 29 -1.11 -14.51 4.38
CA TYR A 29 -0.41 -15.74 4.04
C TYR A 29 -1.04 -16.95 4.75
N ALA A 30 -2.11 -17.48 4.16
CA ALA A 30 -2.97 -18.50 4.73
C ALA A 30 -3.61 -19.37 3.64
N ASP A 31 -4.23 -20.47 4.03
CA ASP A 31 -4.96 -21.35 3.12
C ASP A 31 -6.00 -20.55 2.32
N PRO A 32 -6.04 -20.67 0.98
CA PRO A 32 -6.96 -19.95 0.13
C PRO A 32 -8.39 -20.48 0.14
N THR A 33 -8.69 -21.53 0.89
CA THR A 33 -10.02 -22.14 0.93
C THR A 33 -11.04 -21.12 1.44
N PHE A 34 -12.04 -20.88 0.65
CA PHE A 34 -12.99 -19.81 0.82
C PHE A 34 -14.31 -20.29 1.42
N GLU A 35 -14.86 -19.57 2.39
CA GLU A 35 -16.10 -19.95 3.09
C GLU A 35 -17.16 -18.87 3.03
N GLY A 36 -17.27 -17.97 2.19
CA GLY A 36 -18.33 -16.98 2.20
C GLY A 36 -18.25 -15.97 1.04
N ASN A 37 -18.91 -14.83 1.21
CA ASN A 37 -18.99 -13.80 0.17
C ASN A 37 -17.82 -12.81 0.23
N ILE A 38 -17.11 -12.73 1.34
CA ILE A 38 -15.97 -11.82 1.53
C ILE A 38 -14.66 -12.58 1.31
N LYS A 39 -13.96 -12.25 0.24
CA LYS A 39 -12.73 -12.94 -0.23
C LYS A 39 -11.58 -13.03 0.78
N TRP A 40 -11.63 -12.25 1.85
CA TRP A 40 -10.58 -12.22 2.89
C TRP A 40 -10.90 -13.11 4.09
N LEU A 41 -12.18 -13.51 4.23
CA LEU A 41 -12.62 -14.42 5.30
C LEU A 41 -12.51 -15.86 4.79
N THR A 42 -11.32 -16.42 4.85
CA THR A 42 -11.03 -17.79 4.44
C THR A 42 -10.80 -18.71 5.64
N LEU A 43 -10.90 -20.01 5.44
CA LEU A 43 -10.49 -21.00 6.48
C LEU A 43 -9.07 -20.72 6.97
N GLY A 44 -8.18 -20.36 6.06
CA GLY A 44 -6.82 -20.02 6.41
C GLY A 44 -6.73 -18.77 7.29
N THR A 45 -7.47 -17.70 6.98
CA THR A 45 -7.48 -16.49 7.83
C THR A 45 -8.13 -16.76 9.19
N ALA A 46 -9.13 -17.63 9.27
CA ALA A 46 -9.69 -18.10 10.54
C ALA A 46 -8.66 -18.81 11.43
N ALA A 47 -7.74 -19.55 10.81
CA ALA A 47 -6.70 -20.32 11.51
C ALA A 47 -5.45 -19.49 11.87
N ILE A 48 -5.34 -18.25 11.43
CA ILE A 48 -4.20 -17.38 11.74
C ILE A 48 -4.16 -17.07 13.24
N PRO A 49 -3.04 -17.30 13.93
CA PRO A 49 -2.91 -16.99 15.34
C PRO A 49 -2.94 -15.46 15.58
N GLN A 50 -3.59 -15.05 16.65
CA GLN A 50 -3.84 -13.64 16.99
C GLN A 50 -2.59 -12.76 17.00
N TRP A 51 -1.43 -13.32 17.38
CA TRP A 51 -0.18 -12.56 17.41
C TRP A 51 0.23 -12.02 16.02
N ARG A 52 -0.14 -12.70 14.91
CA ARG A 52 0.15 -12.22 13.55
C ARG A 52 -0.63 -10.96 13.23
N TYR A 53 -1.91 -10.88 13.63
CA TYR A 53 -2.71 -9.66 13.50
C TYR A 53 -2.16 -8.52 14.36
N ASN A 54 -1.79 -8.82 15.61
CA ASN A 54 -1.21 -7.82 16.50
C ASN A 54 0.11 -7.27 15.93
N LEU A 55 0.97 -8.14 15.40
CA LEU A 55 2.22 -7.72 14.77
C LEU A 55 1.96 -6.94 13.47
N ALA A 56 0.99 -7.34 12.64
CA ALA A 56 0.59 -6.61 11.45
C ALA A 56 0.14 -5.18 11.77
N MET A 57 -0.70 -5.01 12.79
CA MET A 57 -1.11 -3.69 13.26
C MET A 57 0.08 -2.87 13.78
N LEU A 58 0.96 -3.48 14.58
CA LEU A 58 2.17 -2.82 15.10
C LEU A 58 3.08 -2.32 13.98
N LEU A 59 3.21 -3.08 12.88
CA LEU A 59 4.00 -2.69 11.72
C LEU A 59 3.29 -1.64 10.86
N ALA A 60 1.96 -1.71 10.76
CA ALA A 60 1.18 -0.80 9.93
C ALA A 60 1.29 0.66 10.41
N PHE A 61 1.27 0.91 11.72
CA PHE A 61 1.36 2.27 12.26
C PHE A 61 2.63 3.03 11.84
N PRO A 62 3.85 2.56 12.17
CA PRO A 62 5.06 3.23 11.70
C PRO A 62 5.16 3.18 10.17
N GLY A 63 4.71 2.09 9.55
CA GLY A 63 4.70 1.93 8.10
C GLY A 63 3.99 3.08 7.41
N VAL A 64 2.78 3.38 7.84
CA VAL A 64 1.97 4.46 7.27
C VAL A 64 2.59 5.84 7.48
N ILE A 65 3.14 6.12 8.67
CA ILE A 65 3.78 7.41 8.97
C ILE A 65 4.99 7.62 8.05
N LEU A 66 5.84 6.60 7.93
CA LEU A 66 7.06 6.65 7.12
C LEU A 66 6.73 6.79 5.62
N TYR A 67 5.82 5.99 5.14
CA TYR A 67 5.35 6.00 3.77
C TYR A 67 4.64 7.33 3.41
N GLY A 68 3.76 7.84 4.28
CA GLY A 68 3.10 9.12 4.09
C GLY A 68 4.09 10.28 4.04
N THR A 69 5.10 10.28 4.92
CA THR A 69 6.20 11.26 4.91
C THR A 69 6.93 11.26 3.57
N ALA A 70 7.17 10.08 2.99
CA ALA A 70 7.83 9.97 1.70
C ALA A 70 6.96 10.47 0.54
N LEU A 71 5.65 10.19 0.54
CA LEU A 71 4.73 10.71 -0.46
C LEU A 71 4.69 12.25 -0.46
N PHE A 72 4.71 12.88 0.72
CA PHE A 72 4.87 14.34 0.81
C PHE A 72 6.26 14.81 0.35
N ALA A 73 7.33 14.03 0.61
CA ALA A 73 8.66 14.39 0.15
C ALA A 73 8.81 14.34 -1.38
N VAL A 74 8.08 13.46 -2.04
CA VAL A 74 8.08 13.32 -3.52
C VAL A 74 7.62 14.60 -4.21
N GLN A 75 6.74 15.40 -3.61
CA GLN A 75 6.31 16.70 -4.18
C GLN A 75 7.48 17.65 -4.46
N GLU A 76 8.61 17.52 -3.72
CA GLU A 76 9.80 18.35 -3.92
C GLU A 76 10.49 18.13 -5.26
N TYR A 77 10.11 17.08 -5.98
CA TYR A 77 10.58 16.81 -7.33
C TYR A 77 9.71 17.41 -8.43
N ILE A 78 8.55 18.00 -8.08
CA ILE A 78 7.71 18.77 -8.99
C ILE A 78 8.31 20.17 -9.13
N THR A 79 8.54 20.59 -10.38
CA THR A 79 9.22 21.86 -10.70
C THR A 79 8.27 23.06 -10.81
N ASP A 80 7.00 22.82 -11.11
CA ASP A 80 5.95 23.82 -11.19
C ASP A 80 5.26 23.98 -9.82
N GLU A 81 5.35 25.15 -9.21
CA GLU A 81 4.82 25.40 -7.86
C GLU A 81 3.29 25.28 -7.77
N LYS A 82 2.53 25.60 -8.82
CA LYS A 82 1.07 25.40 -8.83
C LYS A 82 0.74 23.92 -8.82
N LYS A 83 1.42 23.14 -9.63
CA LYS A 83 1.24 21.68 -9.70
C LYS A 83 1.68 21.00 -8.42
N LYS A 84 2.78 21.46 -7.81
CA LYS A 84 3.25 21.00 -6.51
C LYS A 84 2.19 21.20 -5.43
N LYS A 85 1.54 22.37 -5.40
CA LYS A 85 0.45 22.66 -4.46
C LYS A 85 -0.77 21.77 -4.67
N VAL A 86 -1.16 21.50 -5.92
CA VAL A 86 -2.25 20.55 -6.23
C VAL A 86 -1.90 19.16 -5.75
N TYR A 87 -0.69 18.65 -6.03
CA TYR A 87 -0.23 17.35 -5.55
C TYR A 87 -0.29 17.26 -4.02
N HIS A 88 0.16 18.32 -3.33
CA HIS A 88 0.11 18.41 -1.87
C HIS A 88 -1.31 18.21 -1.33
N TYR A 89 -2.30 18.93 -1.88
CA TYR A 89 -3.69 18.80 -1.44
C TYR A 89 -4.29 17.42 -1.75
N LEU A 90 -4.03 16.88 -2.95
CA LEU A 90 -4.48 15.55 -3.31
C LEU A 90 -3.91 14.50 -2.35
N ASN A 91 -2.63 14.61 -2.01
CA ASN A 91 -1.97 13.71 -1.08
C ASN A 91 -2.53 13.82 0.35
N ALA A 92 -2.72 15.04 0.85
CA ALA A 92 -3.32 15.26 2.17
C ALA A 92 -4.75 14.74 2.24
N PHE A 93 -5.56 14.98 1.19
CA PHE A 93 -6.94 14.50 1.10
C PHE A 93 -7.04 12.98 0.99
N GLY A 94 -6.14 12.34 0.23
CA GLY A 94 -6.17 10.90 0.00
C GLY A 94 -5.59 10.09 1.16
N LEU A 95 -4.44 10.50 1.68
CA LEU A 95 -3.66 9.71 2.63
C LEU A 95 -4.37 9.49 3.97
N THR A 96 -4.96 10.54 4.55
CA THR A 96 -5.59 10.46 5.88
C THR A 96 -6.78 9.49 5.93
N PRO A 97 -7.79 9.60 5.04
CA PRO A 97 -8.88 8.64 5.01
C PRO A 97 -8.42 7.24 4.61
N TRP A 98 -7.46 7.11 3.69
CA TRP A 98 -6.90 5.82 3.29
C TRP A 98 -6.34 5.04 4.48
N ILE A 99 -5.58 5.71 5.36
CA ILE A 99 -5.05 5.13 6.60
C ILE A 99 -6.20 4.64 7.50
N ALA A 100 -7.18 5.50 7.78
CA ALA A 100 -8.29 5.18 8.66
C ALA A 100 -9.09 3.97 8.17
N LEU A 101 -9.34 3.90 6.86
CA LEU A 101 -10.10 2.81 6.23
C LEU A 101 -9.35 1.48 6.28
N HIS A 102 -8.02 1.48 6.08
CA HIS A 102 -7.21 0.25 6.17
C HIS A 102 -7.21 -0.35 7.58
N LEU A 103 -7.23 0.47 8.63
CA LEU A 103 -7.32 -0.03 10.00
C LEU A 103 -8.62 -0.81 10.26
N ILE A 104 -9.73 -0.41 9.65
CA ILE A 104 -11.02 -1.11 9.79
C ILE A 104 -10.94 -2.54 9.24
N TYR A 105 -10.27 -2.76 8.12
CA TYR A 105 -10.09 -4.12 7.58
C TYR A 105 -9.32 -5.03 8.52
N VAL A 106 -8.24 -4.52 9.11
CA VAL A 106 -7.43 -5.30 10.06
C VAL A 106 -8.24 -5.70 11.27
N VAL A 107 -9.09 -4.79 11.77
CA VAL A 107 -9.99 -5.08 12.92
C VAL A 107 -10.96 -6.20 12.59
N ILE A 108 -11.59 -6.17 11.41
CA ILE A 108 -12.56 -7.20 11.00
C ILE A 108 -11.89 -8.57 10.83
N LEU A 109 -10.73 -8.62 10.21
CA LEU A 109 -9.95 -9.86 10.05
C LEU A 109 -9.49 -10.42 11.40
N SER A 110 -9.01 -9.54 12.28
CA SER A 110 -8.63 -9.93 13.64
C SER A 110 -9.82 -10.45 14.43
N LEU A 111 -10.99 -9.81 14.31
CA LEU A 111 -12.24 -10.28 14.94
C LEU A 111 -12.64 -11.67 14.42
N PHE A 112 -12.58 -11.89 13.10
CA PHE A 112 -12.91 -13.18 12.50
C PHE A 112 -12.03 -14.30 13.04
N ALA A 113 -10.72 -14.08 13.09
CA ALA A 113 -9.79 -15.07 13.66
C ALA A 113 -10.04 -15.27 15.16
N TRP A 114 -10.32 -14.20 15.90
CA TRP A 114 -10.61 -14.30 17.34
C TRP A 114 -11.86 -15.12 17.61
N LEU A 115 -12.95 -14.86 16.90
CA LEU A 115 -14.20 -15.60 17.04
C LEU A 115 -14.00 -17.10 16.77
N ASN A 116 -13.29 -17.44 15.69
CA ASN A 116 -12.99 -18.83 15.34
C ASN A 116 -12.18 -19.56 16.41
N ASN A 117 -11.25 -18.86 17.06
CA ASN A 117 -10.34 -19.42 18.05
C ASN A 117 -10.90 -19.44 19.48
N ASN A 118 -12.05 -18.79 19.72
CA ASN A 118 -12.66 -18.67 21.07
C ASN A 118 -14.05 -19.31 21.20
N GLY A 119 -14.36 -20.28 20.34
CA GLY A 119 -15.57 -21.08 20.46
C GLY A 119 -16.81 -20.54 19.74
N PHE A 120 -16.66 -19.46 18.95
CA PHE A 120 -17.75 -18.84 18.17
C PHE A 120 -17.65 -19.15 16.67
N ARG A 121 -17.07 -20.31 16.34
CA ARG A 121 -16.76 -20.67 14.94
C ARG A 121 -17.99 -20.66 14.03
N ASP A 122 -19.11 -21.21 14.52
CA ASP A 122 -20.32 -21.35 13.72
C ASP A 122 -20.97 -20.00 13.36
N ASP A 123 -20.77 -18.99 14.21
CA ASP A 123 -21.30 -17.64 14.03
C ASP A 123 -20.27 -16.66 13.44
N ALA A 124 -18.99 -17.00 13.45
CA ALA A 124 -17.89 -16.09 13.11
C ALA A 124 -18.05 -15.48 11.70
N LEU A 125 -18.38 -16.33 10.72
CA LEU A 125 -18.56 -15.88 9.33
C LEU A 125 -19.77 -14.95 9.21
N LEU A 126 -20.92 -15.34 9.77
CA LEU A 126 -22.15 -14.56 9.74
C LEU A 126 -21.98 -13.18 10.42
N ILE A 127 -21.34 -13.15 11.59
CA ILE A 127 -21.08 -11.91 12.32
C ILE A 127 -20.18 -10.98 11.50
N CYS A 128 -19.06 -11.51 10.99
CA CYS A 128 -18.10 -10.71 10.24
C CYS A 128 -18.65 -10.25 8.87
N GLU A 129 -19.38 -11.09 8.15
CA GLU A 129 -20.02 -10.70 6.90
C GLU A 129 -21.13 -9.65 7.10
N SER A 130 -21.94 -9.79 8.12
CA SER A 130 -22.98 -8.80 8.47
C SER A 130 -22.36 -7.47 8.86
N LEU A 131 -21.34 -7.49 9.72
CA LEU A 131 -20.60 -6.28 10.11
C LEU A 131 -19.95 -5.61 8.90
N PHE A 132 -19.25 -6.38 8.09
CA PHE A 132 -18.56 -5.87 6.91
C PHE A 132 -19.54 -5.39 5.83
N GLY A 133 -20.70 -6.04 5.68
CA GLY A 133 -21.75 -5.64 4.75
C GLY A 133 -22.22 -4.20 4.98
N ASN A 134 -22.32 -3.78 6.25
CA ASN A 134 -22.66 -2.40 6.63
C ASN A 134 -21.59 -1.38 6.20
N PHE A 135 -20.35 -1.84 6.01
CA PHE A 135 -19.20 -1.01 5.65
C PHE A 135 -18.64 -1.32 4.25
N ALA A 136 -19.37 -2.12 3.43
CA ALA A 136 -18.88 -2.55 2.10
C ALA A 136 -18.53 -1.37 1.16
N TRP A 137 -19.15 -0.21 1.35
CA TRP A 137 -18.85 1.02 0.64
C TRP A 137 -17.42 1.55 0.91
N LEU A 138 -16.82 1.16 2.04
CA LEU A 138 -15.44 1.54 2.38
C LEU A 138 -14.41 0.94 1.42
N ILE A 139 -14.69 -0.23 0.83
CA ILE A 139 -13.77 -0.91 -0.09
C ILE A 139 -13.44 -0.01 -1.28
N PRO A 140 -14.42 0.37 -2.14
CA PRO A 140 -14.11 1.22 -3.29
C PRO A 140 -13.58 2.59 -2.88
N VAL A 141 -13.97 3.11 -1.72
CA VAL A 141 -13.44 4.38 -1.22
C VAL A 141 -11.98 4.23 -0.79
N SER A 142 -11.62 3.22 0.00
CA SER A 142 -10.23 3.02 0.45
C SER A 142 -9.28 2.71 -0.71
N GLU A 143 -9.72 1.92 -1.68
CA GLU A 143 -8.92 1.60 -2.86
C GLU A 143 -8.80 2.80 -3.81
N GLY A 144 -9.88 3.58 -3.98
CA GLY A 144 -9.97 4.67 -4.94
C GLY A 144 -9.41 6.00 -4.46
N ILE A 145 -9.38 6.26 -3.15
CA ILE A 145 -9.09 7.61 -2.61
C ILE A 145 -7.65 8.09 -2.89
N MET A 146 -6.72 7.16 -3.07
CA MET A 146 -5.33 7.47 -3.44
C MET A 146 -5.09 7.56 -4.95
N LEU A 147 -6.02 7.09 -5.78
CA LEU A 147 -5.87 7.11 -7.24
C LEU A 147 -5.57 8.51 -7.79
N PRO A 148 -6.26 9.60 -7.37
CA PRO A 148 -5.97 10.94 -7.85
C PRO A 148 -4.52 11.37 -7.64
N VAL A 149 -3.89 10.94 -6.54
CA VAL A 149 -2.48 11.26 -6.23
C VAL A 149 -1.56 10.65 -7.28
N PHE A 150 -1.73 9.36 -7.58
CA PHE A 150 -0.89 8.64 -8.54
C PHE A 150 -1.17 9.04 -9.98
N ILE A 151 -2.44 9.27 -10.34
CA ILE A 151 -2.82 9.80 -11.67
C ILE A 151 -2.21 11.19 -11.87
N TYR A 152 -2.30 12.05 -10.87
CA TYR A 152 -1.73 13.38 -10.96
C TYR A 152 -0.20 13.37 -11.01
N TRP A 153 0.44 12.47 -10.25
CA TRP A 153 1.88 12.25 -10.37
C TRP A 153 2.30 11.83 -11.79
N PHE A 154 1.57 10.88 -12.39
CA PHE A 154 1.79 10.49 -13.78
C PHE A 154 1.67 11.68 -14.73
N TYR A 155 0.61 12.48 -14.58
CA TYR A 155 0.40 13.69 -15.39
C TYR A 155 1.53 14.69 -15.28
N VAL A 156 1.95 15.06 -14.08
CA VAL A 156 3.03 16.06 -13.91
C VAL A 156 4.37 15.53 -14.45
N GLN A 157 4.59 14.24 -14.37
CA GLN A 157 5.80 13.61 -14.86
C GLN A 157 5.85 13.53 -16.39
N ILE A 158 4.80 13.03 -17.04
CA ILE A 158 4.75 12.90 -18.51
C ILE A 158 4.72 14.27 -19.22
N THR A 159 4.17 15.28 -18.55
CA THR A 159 4.19 16.67 -19.06
C THR A 159 5.51 17.40 -18.81
N GLY A 160 6.51 16.73 -18.21
CA GLY A 160 7.85 17.29 -17.98
C GLY A 160 7.91 18.31 -16.85
N ASN A 161 6.98 18.27 -15.90
CA ASN A 161 6.93 19.17 -14.74
C ASN A 161 7.56 18.55 -13.49
N THR A 162 8.49 17.62 -13.68
CA THR A 162 9.30 17.04 -12.61
C THR A 162 10.78 17.12 -12.96
N VAL A 163 11.63 16.91 -11.97
CA VAL A 163 13.08 16.79 -12.19
C VAL A 163 13.47 15.53 -12.95
N PHE A 164 12.57 14.58 -13.12
CA PHE A 164 12.81 13.31 -13.80
C PHE A 164 12.58 13.42 -15.30
N LYS A 165 13.11 12.44 -16.04
CA LYS A 165 12.78 12.25 -17.45
C LYS A 165 11.31 11.85 -17.61
N LYS A 166 10.68 12.21 -18.74
CA LYS A 166 9.27 11.90 -19.01
C LYS A 166 8.99 10.40 -19.03
N GLU A 167 9.93 9.60 -19.49
CA GLU A 167 9.83 8.14 -19.58
C GLU A 167 9.66 7.48 -18.19
N MET A 168 10.14 8.14 -17.13
CA MET A 168 9.90 7.69 -15.77
C MET A 168 8.41 7.70 -15.37
N ALA A 169 7.53 8.36 -16.13
CA ALA A 169 6.10 8.26 -15.92
C ALA A 169 5.59 6.81 -16.03
N PHE A 170 6.23 5.99 -16.88
CA PHE A 170 5.88 4.58 -17.04
C PHE A 170 6.29 3.68 -15.87
N THR A 171 7.01 4.21 -14.90
CA THR A 171 7.27 3.55 -13.61
C THR A 171 6.28 3.97 -12.52
N ASN A 172 5.13 4.55 -12.90
CA ASN A 172 4.08 4.95 -11.97
C ASN A 172 3.53 3.76 -11.18
N VAL A 173 3.17 4.01 -9.92
CA VAL A 173 2.62 3.00 -9.00
C VAL A 173 1.46 2.23 -9.62
N LEU A 174 0.52 2.91 -10.32
CA LEU A 174 -0.64 2.26 -10.93
C LEU A 174 -0.26 1.30 -12.08
N LEU A 175 0.76 1.65 -12.86
CA LEU A 175 1.26 0.78 -13.94
C LEU A 175 1.98 -0.44 -13.36
N ILE A 176 2.81 -0.24 -12.33
CA ILE A 176 3.47 -1.34 -11.61
C ILE A 176 2.39 -2.26 -10.99
N PHE A 177 1.39 -1.69 -10.31
CA PHE A 177 0.26 -2.43 -9.76
C PHE A 177 -0.46 -3.26 -10.83
N GLY A 178 -0.75 -2.67 -12.00
CA GLY A 178 -1.36 -3.40 -13.11
C GLY A 178 -0.53 -4.59 -13.57
N ILE A 179 0.79 -4.43 -13.70
CA ILE A 179 1.70 -5.51 -14.07
C ILE A 179 1.71 -6.62 -12.99
N LEU A 180 1.87 -6.25 -11.72
CA LEU A 180 1.87 -7.21 -10.62
C LEU A 180 0.52 -7.92 -10.49
N LYS A 181 -0.59 -7.22 -10.77
CA LYS A 181 -1.93 -7.82 -10.81
C LYS A 181 -2.04 -8.90 -11.88
N VAL A 182 -1.55 -8.63 -13.09
CA VAL A 182 -1.51 -9.64 -14.17
C VAL A 182 -0.66 -10.83 -13.75
N ILE A 183 0.52 -10.59 -13.16
CA ILE A 183 1.37 -11.67 -12.63
C ILE A 183 0.59 -12.50 -11.60
N SER A 184 -0.11 -11.85 -10.65
CA SER A 184 -0.89 -12.55 -9.63
C SER A 184 -2.01 -13.42 -10.21
N MET A 185 -2.61 -13.00 -11.32
CA MET A 185 -3.66 -13.78 -12.00
C MET A 185 -3.13 -15.05 -12.66
N LEU A 186 -1.86 -15.06 -13.06
CA LEU A 186 -1.19 -16.21 -13.68
C LEU A 186 -0.65 -17.21 -12.64
N MET A 187 -0.59 -16.83 -11.36
CA MET A 187 -0.12 -17.72 -10.30
C MET A 187 -1.17 -18.80 -9.95
N PRO A 188 -0.73 -20.01 -9.60
CA PRO A 188 -1.64 -21.03 -9.06
C PRO A 188 -2.24 -20.58 -7.72
N GLN A 189 -3.43 -21.08 -7.39
CA GLN A 189 -4.06 -20.84 -6.09
C GLN A 189 -3.17 -21.37 -4.97
N SER A 190 -2.78 -20.49 -4.07
CA SER A 190 -1.86 -20.81 -2.97
C SER A 190 -1.89 -19.70 -1.91
N ALA A 191 -1.39 -20.00 -0.70
CA ALA A 191 -1.21 -19.00 0.36
C ALA A 191 -0.33 -17.84 -0.11
N PHE A 192 0.70 -18.13 -0.92
CA PHE A 192 1.57 -17.12 -1.51
C PHE A 192 0.79 -16.16 -2.42
N ARG A 193 -0.04 -16.70 -3.34
CA ARG A 193 -0.86 -15.86 -4.24
C ARG A 193 -1.83 -14.97 -3.46
N ILE A 194 -2.44 -15.50 -2.40
CA ILE A 194 -3.37 -14.71 -1.57
C ILE A 194 -2.63 -13.54 -0.93
N ALA A 195 -1.51 -13.79 -0.25
CA ALA A 195 -0.71 -12.73 0.38
C ALA A 195 -0.21 -11.72 -0.65
N PHE A 196 0.39 -12.18 -1.75
CA PHE A 196 0.87 -11.33 -2.84
C PHE A 196 -0.24 -10.46 -3.44
N THR A 197 -1.42 -11.04 -3.70
CA THR A 197 -2.55 -10.29 -4.30
C THR A 197 -3.09 -9.20 -3.36
N ASN A 198 -3.06 -9.44 -2.06
CA ASN A 198 -3.52 -8.45 -1.07
C ASN A 198 -2.45 -7.39 -0.76
N GLY A 199 -1.16 -7.71 -0.92
CA GLY A 199 -0.05 -6.77 -0.76
C GLY A 199 0.30 -5.94 -2.00
N LEU A 200 -0.39 -6.09 -3.13
CA LEU A 200 -0.01 -5.49 -4.42
C LEU A 200 0.27 -4.00 -4.39
N MET A 201 -0.47 -3.24 -3.59
CA MET A 201 -0.24 -1.79 -3.48
C MET A 201 1.08 -1.52 -2.76
N SER A 202 1.34 -2.21 -1.65
CA SER A 202 2.59 -2.09 -0.88
C SER A 202 3.81 -2.46 -1.74
N GLU A 203 3.70 -3.56 -2.47
CA GLU A 203 4.75 -4.06 -3.36
C GLU A 203 5.01 -3.10 -4.52
N SER A 204 3.95 -2.54 -5.11
CA SER A 204 4.07 -1.53 -6.17
C SER A 204 4.74 -0.26 -5.67
N MET A 205 4.43 0.16 -4.46
CA MET A 205 5.04 1.32 -3.80
C MET A 205 6.51 1.07 -3.47
N ILE A 206 6.88 -0.14 -3.03
CA ILE A 206 8.28 -0.53 -2.79
C ILE A 206 9.08 -0.38 -4.08
N ILE A 207 8.59 -0.95 -5.18
CA ILE A 207 9.26 -0.87 -6.49
C ILE A 207 9.36 0.59 -6.93
N TRP A 208 8.28 1.35 -6.82
CA TRP A 208 8.26 2.75 -7.23
C TRP A 208 9.24 3.62 -6.44
N PHE A 209 9.25 3.55 -5.11
CA PHE A 209 10.18 4.30 -4.27
C PHE A 209 11.64 3.93 -4.56
N LEU A 210 11.90 2.63 -4.80
CA LEU A 210 13.23 2.17 -5.17
C LEU A 210 13.69 2.78 -6.52
N LEU A 211 12.81 2.78 -7.53
CA LEU A 211 13.13 3.37 -8.84
C LEU A 211 13.36 4.88 -8.75
N VAL A 212 12.53 5.59 -7.99
CA VAL A 212 12.72 7.03 -7.73
C VAL A 212 14.03 7.29 -6.98
N TYR A 213 14.36 6.48 -5.99
CA TYR A 213 15.61 6.58 -5.24
C TYR A 213 16.84 6.38 -6.13
N LEU A 214 16.83 5.35 -6.96
CA LEU A 214 17.93 5.06 -7.89
C LEU A 214 18.11 6.18 -8.92
N GLU A 215 17.03 6.72 -9.48
CA GLU A 215 17.10 7.82 -10.44
C GLU A 215 17.64 9.11 -9.80
N ILE A 216 17.26 9.40 -8.57
CA ILE A 216 17.83 10.53 -7.80
C ILE A 216 19.33 10.31 -7.57
N GLY A 217 19.74 9.11 -7.17
CA GLY A 217 21.16 8.76 -7.00
C GLY A 217 21.95 8.96 -8.28
N ARG A 218 21.43 8.48 -9.41
CA ARG A 218 22.07 8.63 -10.74
C ARG A 218 22.19 10.09 -11.15
N LYS A 219 21.15 10.90 -10.93
CA LYS A 219 21.11 12.30 -11.36
C LYS A 219 22.07 13.19 -10.58
N TYR A 220 22.24 12.91 -9.31
CA TYR A 220 22.94 13.80 -8.39
C TYR A 220 24.25 13.20 -7.85
N GLY A 221 24.42 11.89 -7.82
CA GLY A 221 25.64 11.23 -7.37
C GLY A 221 26.83 11.46 -8.31
N SER A 222 26.59 11.64 -9.60
CA SER A 222 27.66 11.91 -10.57
C SER A 222 28.21 13.34 -10.55
N LYS A 223 27.64 14.24 -9.74
CA LYS A 223 28.10 15.65 -9.64
C LYS A 223 29.10 15.89 -8.53
N ASP A 224 29.20 15.00 -7.54
CA ASP A 224 30.14 15.14 -6.43
C ASP A 224 31.50 14.48 -6.71
N ASP A 225 31.63 13.73 -7.83
CA ASP A 225 32.88 13.09 -8.25
C ASP A 225 33.66 13.92 -9.31
N ARG A 226 33.31 15.19 -9.55
CA ARG A 226 34.01 16.14 -10.38
C ARG A 226 34.33 17.42 -9.60
#